data_0726cc78d25b9f797af8716ab0256853
#
_entry.id   0726cc78d25b9f797af8716ab0256853
#
_cell.length_a   1.000
_cell.length_b   1.000
_cell.length_c   1.000
_cell.angle_alpha   90.00
_cell.angle_beta   90.00
_cell.angle_gamma   90.00
#
_symmetry.space_group_name_H-M   'P 1'
#
loop_
_entity.id
_entity.type
_entity.pdbx_description
1 polymer ?
#
loop_
_entity_poly.entity_id
_entity_poly.type
_entity_poly.pdbx_seq_one_letter_code
_entity_poly.pdbx_strand_id
1 'polypeptide(L)'
;MSSSAALITERRERTFLVLAGIFLSAMTLLNVVGITRFIQLGPLALAVGVLPYPLTFLCTDLISELYGRGRANFLVSVGLGINFLILGVLTLGAAAPAVPEEVMPPWQILQLAAPVTLPSGTVVESEVGLFQLIYATTSGAVFASMIAYIAAQYCDVQLYHFWKRVTQGKHLWFRNNFSTLLSQLVDSVMVVTVTFGAAFLAGDIALAALLTLVSSNYAFKALCALADTLPLYLAVHWLRRYLQLQPGEYAQVSAGKARFQVIALDHAVTLRSDCKDFGADRRSWMAIRLPSTTDTQ
;
A
#
# COMPACT_ATOMS: atom_id res chain seq x y z
N MET A 1 -18.98 -25.87 15.62
CA MET A 1 -18.10 -26.00 14.43
C MET A 1 -17.18 -27.18 14.68
N SER A 2 -16.97 -28.07 13.71
CA SER A 2 -16.03 -29.18 13.88
C SER A 2 -14.61 -28.62 14.03
N SER A 3 -13.75 -29.28 14.80
CA SER A 3 -12.32 -28.90 14.99
C SER A 3 -11.60 -28.66 13.66
N SER A 4 -11.96 -29.40 12.62
CA SER A 4 -11.41 -29.26 11.25
C SER A 4 -11.77 -27.91 10.59
N ALA A 5 -12.99 -27.42 10.74
CA ALA A 5 -13.41 -26.14 10.14
C ALA A 5 -12.72 -24.95 10.83
N ALA A 6 -12.49 -25.02 12.14
CA ALA A 6 -11.74 -23.99 12.87
C ALA A 6 -10.29 -23.92 12.39
N LEU A 7 -9.63 -25.06 12.21
CA LEU A 7 -8.25 -25.11 11.70
C LEU A 7 -8.11 -24.54 10.27
N ILE A 8 -9.10 -24.79 9.40
CA ILE A 8 -9.08 -24.23 8.05
C ILE A 8 -9.23 -22.71 8.09
N THR A 9 -10.13 -22.19 8.91
CA THR A 9 -10.31 -20.75 9.09
C THR A 9 -9.04 -20.09 9.61
N GLU A 10 -8.40 -20.69 10.60
CA GLU A 10 -7.13 -20.19 11.16
C GLU A 10 -6.01 -20.17 10.11
N ARG A 11 -5.89 -21.20 9.26
CA ARG A 11 -4.93 -21.21 8.14
C ARG A 11 -5.20 -20.08 7.15
N ARG A 12 -6.46 -19.84 6.81
CA ARG A 12 -6.86 -18.75 5.92
C ARG A 12 -6.50 -17.38 6.49
N GLU A 13 -6.74 -17.16 7.77
CA GLU A 13 -6.38 -15.91 8.46
C GLU A 13 -4.86 -15.71 8.52
N ARG A 14 -4.11 -16.73 8.93
CA ARG A 14 -2.63 -16.66 8.99
C ARG A 14 -2.03 -16.36 7.62
N THR A 15 -2.51 -17.01 6.57
CA THR A 15 -2.03 -16.77 5.20
C THR A 15 -2.33 -15.34 4.76
N PHE A 16 -3.53 -14.82 5.04
CA PHE A 16 -3.85 -13.43 4.75
C PHE A 16 -2.93 -12.45 5.47
N LEU A 17 -2.70 -12.66 6.78
CA LEU A 17 -1.82 -11.82 7.59
C LEU A 17 -0.37 -11.83 7.08
N VAL A 18 0.15 -12.99 6.66
CA VAL A 18 1.50 -13.10 6.09
C VAL A 18 1.60 -12.33 4.78
N LEU A 19 0.66 -12.53 3.84
CA LEU A 19 0.66 -11.82 2.56
C LEU A 19 0.48 -10.31 2.75
N ALA A 20 -0.40 -9.90 3.65
CA ALA A 20 -0.62 -8.50 3.99
C ALA A 20 0.63 -7.88 4.64
N GLY A 21 1.28 -8.60 5.56
CA GLY A 21 2.52 -8.17 6.20
C GLY A 21 3.65 -7.98 5.20
N ILE A 22 3.84 -8.91 4.26
CA ILE A 22 4.84 -8.79 3.18
C ILE A 22 4.54 -7.58 2.30
N PHE A 23 3.29 -7.41 1.87
CA PHE A 23 2.87 -6.26 1.05
C PHE A 23 3.15 -4.93 1.74
N LEU A 24 2.69 -4.77 2.99
CA LEU A 24 2.85 -3.51 3.74
C LEU A 24 4.32 -3.21 4.04
N SER A 25 5.13 -4.24 4.36
CA SER A 25 6.57 -4.10 4.55
C SER A 25 7.27 -3.69 3.25
N ALA A 26 6.94 -4.31 2.12
CA ALA A 26 7.49 -3.97 0.81
C ALA A 26 7.11 -2.53 0.41
N MET A 27 5.85 -2.12 0.63
CA MET A 27 5.38 -0.75 0.42
C MET A 27 6.15 0.28 1.26
N THR A 28 6.39 -0.04 2.54
CA THR A 28 7.16 0.83 3.44
C THR A 28 8.60 0.97 2.97
N LEU A 29 9.27 -0.14 2.64
CA LEU A 29 10.65 -0.13 2.15
C LEU A 29 10.77 0.64 0.84
N LEU A 30 9.86 0.45 -0.10
CA LEU A 30 9.79 1.15 -1.37
C LEU A 30 9.81 2.68 -1.17
N ASN A 31 9.09 3.19 -0.18
CA ASN A 31 9.01 4.61 0.10
C ASN A 31 10.19 5.12 0.94
N VAL A 32 10.59 4.40 2.00
CA VAL A 32 11.65 4.86 2.92
C VAL A 32 13.03 4.85 2.28
N VAL A 33 13.38 3.80 1.54
CA VAL A 33 14.66 3.72 0.83
C VAL A 33 14.58 4.13 -0.64
N GLY A 34 13.41 4.55 -1.11
CA GLY A 34 13.03 4.67 -2.51
C GLY A 34 14.06 5.34 -3.40
N ILE A 35 14.45 6.57 -3.08
CA ILE A 35 15.37 7.37 -3.88
C ILE A 35 16.73 7.57 -3.21
N THR A 36 17.04 6.82 -2.15
CA THR A 36 18.32 6.92 -1.45
C THR A 36 19.50 6.44 -2.31
N ARG A 37 19.22 5.60 -3.30
CA ARG A 37 20.23 5.09 -4.24
C ARG A 37 19.62 4.83 -5.61
N PHE A 38 20.37 5.18 -6.66
CA PHE A 38 20.09 4.74 -8.02
C PHE A 38 20.96 3.54 -8.38
N ILE A 39 20.37 2.57 -9.04
CA ILE A 39 20.99 1.31 -9.46
C ILE A 39 20.88 1.15 -10.98
N GLN A 40 21.86 0.45 -11.55
CA GLN A 40 21.86 0.10 -12.96
C GLN A 40 21.56 -1.41 -13.09
N LEU A 41 20.43 -1.75 -13.74
CA LEU A 41 20.08 -3.11 -14.08
C LEU A 41 20.07 -3.27 -15.61
N GLY A 42 21.19 -3.74 -16.16
CA GLY A 42 21.38 -3.75 -17.61
C GLY A 42 21.26 -2.33 -18.19
N PRO A 43 20.37 -2.07 -19.13
CA PRO A 43 20.14 -0.74 -19.71
C PRO A 43 19.28 0.18 -18.84
N LEU A 44 18.67 -0.33 -17.75
CA LEU A 44 17.70 0.42 -16.94
C LEU A 44 18.40 1.16 -15.80
N ALA A 45 18.18 2.47 -15.71
CA ALA A 45 18.55 3.30 -14.58
C ALA A 45 17.34 3.45 -13.65
N LEU A 46 17.44 2.93 -12.43
CA LEU A 46 16.30 2.74 -11.52
C LEU A 46 16.64 3.27 -10.12
N ALA A 47 15.65 3.84 -9.44
CA ALA A 47 15.75 4.06 -8.01
C ALA A 47 15.63 2.71 -7.28
N VAL A 48 16.37 2.52 -6.16
CA VAL A 48 16.39 1.24 -5.43
C VAL A 48 15.01 0.82 -4.92
N GLY A 49 14.11 1.79 -4.72
CA GLY A 49 12.74 1.54 -4.33
C GLY A 49 11.91 0.68 -5.29
N VAL A 50 12.38 0.47 -6.52
CA VAL A 50 11.65 -0.42 -7.43
C VAL A 50 11.84 -1.92 -7.11
N LEU A 51 12.86 -2.29 -6.36
CA LEU A 51 13.17 -3.70 -6.05
C LEU A 51 12.04 -4.44 -5.31
N PRO A 52 11.30 -3.85 -4.38
CA PRO A 52 10.16 -4.50 -3.75
C PRO A 52 8.90 -4.66 -4.64
N TYR A 53 8.82 -4.02 -5.83
CA TYR A 53 7.62 -4.08 -6.68
C TYR A 53 7.14 -5.49 -7.01
N PRO A 54 8.00 -6.46 -7.39
CA PRO A 54 7.53 -7.83 -7.66
C PRO A 54 6.78 -8.43 -6.48
N LEU A 55 7.24 -8.19 -5.26
CA LEU A 55 6.56 -8.68 -4.05
C LEU A 55 5.21 -7.98 -3.83
N THR A 56 5.11 -6.68 -4.12
CA THR A 56 3.84 -5.96 -3.97
C THR A 56 2.80 -6.44 -4.97
N PHE A 57 3.17 -6.66 -6.23
CA PHE A 57 2.27 -7.18 -7.26
C PHE A 57 1.83 -8.60 -6.93
N LEU A 58 2.78 -9.50 -6.64
CA LEU A 58 2.48 -10.88 -6.30
C LEU A 58 1.53 -10.99 -5.09
N CYS A 59 1.77 -10.21 -4.03
CA CYS A 59 0.91 -10.24 -2.84
C CYS A 59 -0.50 -9.70 -3.11
N THR A 60 -0.64 -8.59 -3.84
CA THR A 60 -1.97 -8.03 -4.17
C THR A 60 -2.75 -8.94 -5.09
N ASP A 61 -2.10 -9.56 -6.06
CA ASP A 61 -2.74 -10.50 -6.98
C ASP A 61 -3.15 -11.80 -6.27
N LEU A 62 -2.28 -12.34 -5.40
CA LEU A 62 -2.63 -13.50 -4.55
C LEU A 62 -3.80 -13.20 -3.64
N ILE A 63 -3.81 -12.04 -2.98
CA ILE A 63 -4.92 -11.66 -2.11
C ILE A 63 -6.19 -11.44 -2.92
N SER A 64 -6.10 -10.81 -4.09
CA SER A 64 -7.25 -10.61 -4.98
C SER A 64 -7.85 -11.93 -5.45
N GLU A 65 -7.00 -12.90 -5.82
CA GLU A 65 -7.41 -14.21 -6.33
C GLU A 65 -7.92 -15.15 -5.24
N LEU A 66 -7.32 -15.12 -4.05
CA LEU A 66 -7.66 -16.05 -2.95
C LEU A 66 -8.74 -15.50 -2.02
N TYR A 67 -8.75 -14.20 -1.77
CA TYR A 67 -9.62 -13.54 -0.78
C TYR A 67 -10.61 -12.54 -1.39
N GLY A 68 -10.49 -12.28 -2.69
CA GLY A 68 -11.36 -11.38 -3.43
C GLY A 68 -10.90 -9.91 -3.44
N ARG A 69 -11.36 -9.19 -4.46
CA ARG A 69 -10.97 -7.79 -4.74
C ARG A 69 -11.25 -6.82 -3.59
N GLY A 70 -12.34 -7.03 -2.83
CA GLY A 70 -12.67 -6.16 -1.71
C GLY A 70 -11.60 -6.13 -0.64
N ARG A 71 -10.97 -7.29 -0.33
CA ARG A 71 -9.87 -7.38 0.63
C ARG A 71 -8.55 -6.82 0.08
N ALA A 72 -8.28 -7.07 -1.21
CA ALA A 72 -7.12 -6.46 -1.86
C ALA A 72 -7.22 -4.93 -1.84
N ASN A 73 -8.36 -4.35 -2.23
CA ASN A 73 -8.57 -2.91 -2.19
C ASN A 73 -8.48 -2.34 -0.77
N PHE A 74 -9.03 -3.03 0.23
CA PHE A 74 -8.89 -2.61 1.62
C PHE A 74 -7.42 -2.59 2.06
N LEU A 75 -6.65 -3.63 1.75
CA LEU A 75 -5.22 -3.70 2.06
C LEU A 75 -4.44 -2.55 1.41
N VAL A 76 -4.73 -2.25 0.14
CA VAL A 76 -4.11 -1.11 -0.57
C VAL A 76 -4.47 0.22 0.09
N SER A 77 -5.72 0.38 0.57
CA SER A 77 -6.13 1.55 1.33
C SER A 77 -5.40 1.66 2.68
N VAL A 78 -5.15 0.53 3.35
CA VAL A 78 -4.30 0.48 4.56
C VAL A 78 -2.88 0.90 4.24
N GLY A 79 -2.30 0.44 3.12
CA GLY A 79 -0.98 0.88 2.64
C GLY A 79 -0.91 2.38 2.42
N LEU A 80 -1.95 2.98 1.82
CA LEU A 80 -2.06 4.44 1.69
C LEU A 80 -2.09 5.12 3.08
N GLY A 81 -2.83 4.59 4.03
CA GLY A 81 -2.87 5.08 5.41
C GLY A 81 -1.49 5.02 6.10
N ILE A 82 -0.71 3.96 5.84
CA ILE A 82 0.66 3.84 6.35
C ILE A 82 1.58 4.94 5.78
N ASN A 83 1.39 5.35 4.52
CA ASN A 83 2.15 6.46 3.95
C ASN A 83 1.91 7.79 4.72
N PHE A 84 0.68 8.07 5.14
CA PHE A 84 0.39 9.21 6.01
C PHE A 84 1.07 9.06 7.38
N LEU A 85 1.09 7.84 7.94
CA LEU A 85 1.81 7.59 9.19
C LEU A 85 3.31 7.82 9.03
N ILE A 86 3.92 7.35 7.95
CA ILE A 86 5.35 7.59 7.64
C ILE A 86 5.63 9.09 7.58
N LEU A 87 4.84 9.85 6.82
CA LEU A 87 4.98 11.30 6.74
C LEU A 87 4.83 11.98 8.11
N GLY A 88 3.83 11.55 8.89
CA GLY A 88 3.60 12.08 10.24
C GLY A 88 4.80 11.85 11.16
N VAL A 89 5.33 10.62 11.21
CA VAL A 89 6.49 10.27 12.03
C VAL A 89 7.74 11.06 11.58
N LEU A 90 7.98 11.13 10.28
CA LEU A 90 9.12 11.88 9.73
C LEU A 90 9.00 13.39 10.06
N THR A 91 7.81 13.97 9.94
CA THR A 91 7.57 15.39 10.24
C THR A 91 7.73 15.66 11.74
N LEU A 92 7.22 14.78 12.61
CA LEU A 92 7.41 14.88 14.05
C LEU A 92 8.89 14.76 14.44
N GLY A 93 9.62 13.82 13.82
CA GLY A 93 11.06 13.68 14.01
C GLY A 93 11.85 14.91 13.57
N ALA A 94 11.45 15.53 12.44
CA ALA A 94 12.08 16.75 11.95
C ALA A 94 11.78 17.98 12.84
N ALA A 95 10.62 18.00 13.49
CA ALA A 95 10.24 19.08 14.40
C ALA A 95 10.82 18.92 15.82
N ALA A 96 11.30 17.72 16.17
CA ALA A 96 11.89 17.46 17.47
C ALA A 96 13.26 18.19 17.60
N PRO A 97 13.58 18.76 18.80
CA PRO A 97 14.87 19.39 19.01
C PRO A 97 16.00 18.34 18.92
N ALA A 98 17.08 18.73 18.24
CA ALA A 98 18.28 17.89 18.17
C ALA A 98 18.96 17.82 19.55
N VAL A 99 19.72 16.76 19.81
CA VAL A 99 20.57 16.65 20.98
C VAL A 99 21.76 17.62 20.86
N PRO A 100 22.36 18.11 21.98
CA PRO A 100 23.56 18.89 21.93
C PRO A 100 24.72 18.17 21.21
N GLU A 101 25.61 18.93 20.58
CA GLU A 101 26.72 18.39 19.77
C GLU A 101 27.62 17.43 20.57
N GLU A 102 27.81 17.69 21.88
CA GLU A 102 28.68 16.91 22.75
C GLU A 102 28.20 15.45 22.94
N VAL A 103 26.89 15.21 22.78
CA VAL A 103 26.30 13.87 22.92
C VAL A 103 25.82 13.31 21.58
N MET A 104 26.02 14.03 20.49
CA MET A 104 25.61 13.63 19.16
C MET A 104 26.52 12.53 18.62
N PRO A 105 25.98 11.37 18.18
CA PRO A 105 26.78 10.34 17.53
C PRO A 105 27.45 10.86 16.24
N PRO A 106 28.72 10.52 15.98
CA PRO A 106 29.50 11.11 14.89
C PRO A 106 28.98 10.86 13.47
N TRP A 107 28.13 9.84 13.27
CA TRP A 107 27.51 9.52 11.98
C TRP A 107 26.24 10.33 11.68
N GLN A 108 25.75 11.16 12.59
CA GLN A 108 24.53 11.95 12.39
C GLN A 108 24.74 13.19 11.52
N ILE A 109 25.96 13.67 11.38
CA ILE A 109 26.31 14.80 10.51
C ILE A 109 27.21 14.30 9.39
N LEU A 110 26.82 14.57 8.15
CA LEU A 110 27.58 14.22 6.96
C LEU A 110 28.23 15.48 6.40
N GLN A 111 29.55 15.41 6.17
CA GLN A 111 30.29 16.47 5.51
C GLN A 111 30.16 16.32 3.98
N LEU A 112 29.83 17.41 3.29
CA LEU A 112 29.70 17.46 1.85
C LEU A 112 30.95 18.06 1.21
N ALA A 113 31.44 17.46 0.14
CA ALA A 113 32.58 17.98 -0.62
C ALA A 113 32.25 19.22 -1.46
N ALA A 114 30.97 19.43 -1.80
CA ALA A 114 30.44 20.55 -2.56
C ALA A 114 28.95 20.75 -2.24
N PRO A 115 28.39 21.94 -2.47
CA PRO A 115 26.97 22.19 -2.31
C PRO A 115 26.13 21.24 -3.15
N VAL A 116 25.04 20.72 -2.57
CA VAL A 116 24.12 19.76 -3.21
C VAL A 116 22.68 20.28 -3.10
N THR A 117 21.96 20.28 -4.23
CA THR A 117 20.53 20.55 -4.25
C THR A 117 19.75 19.27 -4.00
N LEU A 118 18.96 19.24 -2.93
CA LEU A 118 18.08 18.12 -2.61
C LEU A 118 16.84 18.10 -3.56
N PRO A 119 16.15 16.96 -3.70
CA PRO A 119 14.91 16.88 -4.50
C PRO A 119 13.82 17.86 -4.07
N SER A 120 13.86 18.34 -2.82
CA SER A 120 12.98 19.39 -2.30
C SER A 120 13.30 20.80 -2.82
N GLY A 121 14.39 20.98 -3.58
CA GLY A 121 14.92 22.29 -3.99
C GLY A 121 15.79 22.98 -2.92
N THR A 122 15.99 22.36 -1.76
CA THR A 122 16.85 22.92 -0.70
C THR A 122 18.32 22.71 -1.06
N VAL A 123 19.13 23.80 -1.05
CA VAL A 123 20.56 23.72 -1.23
C VAL A 123 21.24 23.52 0.13
N VAL A 124 22.08 22.51 0.23
CA VAL A 124 22.92 22.21 1.40
C VAL A 124 24.37 22.50 1.05
N GLU A 125 24.99 23.38 1.78
CA GLU A 125 26.33 23.94 1.41
C GLU A 125 27.51 23.06 1.85
N SER A 126 27.59 22.71 3.15
CA SER A 126 28.80 22.08 3.71
C SER A 126 28.52 20.83 4.51
N GLU A 127 27.43 20.79 5.25
CA GLU A 127 27.08 19.67 6.11
C GLU A 127 25.58 19.48 6.20
N VAL A 128 25.15 18.24 6.38
CA VAL A 128 23.76 17.89 6.49
C VAL A 128 23.56 16.80 7.55
N GLY A 129 22.55 16.99 8.39
CA GLY A 129 22.10 15.94 9.30
C GLY A 129 21.55 14.74 8.52
N LEU A 130 21.99 13.53 8.89
CA LEU A 130 21.54 12.29 8.26
C LEU A 130 20.00 12.17 8.23
N PHE A 131 19.34 12.51 9.35
CA PHE A 131 17.87 12.49 9.41
C PHE A 131 17.25 13.55 8.50
N GLN A 132 17.83 14.73 8.39
CA GLN A 132 17.36 15.79 7.50
C GLN A 132 17.44 15.36 6.03
N LEU A 133 18.50 14.67 5.65
CA LEU A 133 18.66 14.10 4.31
C LEU A 133 17.60 13.02 4.04
N ILE A 134 17.39 12.10 4.99
CA ILE A 134 16.34 11.07 4.89
C ILE A 134 14.96 11.71 4.81
N TYR A 135 14.68 12.71 5.65
CA TYR A 135 13.41 13.42 5.63
C TYR A 135 13.14 14.09 4.28
N ALA A 136 14.10 14.84 3.76
CA ALA A 136 13.95 15.57 2.50
C ALA A 136 13.75 14.63 1.29
N THR A 137 14.45 13.50 1.26
CA THR A 137 14.32 12.53 0.16
C THR A 137 13.05 11.68 0.30
N THR A 138 12.77 11.18 1.51
CA THR A 138 11.67 10.25 1.73
C THR A 138 10.30 10.95 1.71
N SER A 139 10.16 12.13 2.32
CA SER A 139 8.88 12.85 2.36
C SER A 139 8.39 13.21 0.97
N GLY A 140 9.28 13.71 0.10
CA GLY A 140 8.97 13.98 -1.30
C GLY A 140 8.58 12.72 -2.07
N ALA A 141 9.32 11.63 -1.90
CA ALA A 141 9.04 10.36 -2.56
C ALA A 141 7.71 9.74 -2.10
N VAL A 142 7.40 9.77 -0.80
CA VAL A 142 6.12 9.30 -0.25
C VAL A 142 4.96 10.13 -0.81
N PHE A 143 5.09 11.46 -0.81
CA PHE A 143 4.07 12.35 -1.35
C PHE A 143 3.83 12.10 -2.85
N ALA A 144 4.91 12.00 -3.63
CA ALA A 144 4.84 11.68 -5.06
C ALA A 144 4.17 10.31 -5.31
N SER A 145 4.53 9.31 -4.51
CA SER A 145 3.96 7.96 -4.56
C SER A 145 2.46 7.96 -4.28
N MET A 146 1.98 8.76 -3.32
CA MET A 146 0.56 8.88 -3.00
C MET A 146 -0.23 9.51 -4.16
N ILE A 147 0.27 10.59 -4.76
CA ILE A 147 -0.35 11.26 -5.91
C ILE A 147 -0.37 10.31 -7.11
N ALA A 148 0.76 9.69 -7.42
CA ALA A 148 0.88 8.74 -8.51
C ALA A 148 -0.09 7.56 -8.35
N TYR A 149 -0.20 7.01 -7.15
CA TYR A 149 -1.13 5.92 -6.84
C TYR A 149 -2.58 6.32 -7.11
N ILE A 150 -3.04 7.48 -6.61
CA ILE A 150 -4.41 7.95 -6.83
C ILE A 150 -4.68 8.14 -8.34
N ALA A 151 -3.74 8.78 -9.06
CA ALA A 151 -3.86 9.00 -10.50
C ALA A 151 -3.91 7.67 -11.29
N ALA A 152 -3.01 6.74 -10.97
CA ALA A 152 -2.95 5.43 -11.62
C ALA A 152 -4.19 4.60 -11.34
N GLN A 153 -4.68 4.58 -10.10
CA GLN A 153 -5.88 3.85 -9.70
C GLN A 153 -7.13 4.39 -10.41
N TYR A 154 -7.27 5.71 -10.49
CA TYR A 154 -8.36 6.32 -11.24
C TYR A 154 -8.28 5.98 -12.73
N CYS A 155 -7.08 6.07 -13.32
CA CYS A 155 -6.83 5.73 -14.71
C CYS A 155 -7.16 4.24 -14.98
N ASP A 156 -6.72 3.31 -14.14
CA ASP A 156 -7.00 1.88 -14.29
C ASP A 156 -8.50 1.59 -14.33
N VAL A 157 -9.26 2.15 -13.39
CA VAL A 157 -10.71 1.97 -13.33
C VAL A 157 -11.39 2.50 -14.60
N GLN A 158 -11.00 3.69 -15.08
CA GLN A 158 -11.59 4.28 -16.28
C GLN A 158 -11.25 3.47 -17.54
N LEU A 159 -10.00 3.04 -17.68
CA LEU A 159 -9.54 2.21 -18.79
C LEU A 159 -10.22 0.84 -18.80
N TYR A 160 -10.35 0.21 -17.62
CA TYR A 160 -11.05 -1.06 -17.48
C TYR A 160 -12.49 -0.96 -17.97
N HIS A 161 -13.23 0.10 -17.58
CA HIS A 161 -14.60 0.32 -18.02
C HIS A 161 -14.71 0.71 -19.50
N PHE A 162 -13.73 1.46 -20.00
CA PHE A 162 -13.63 1.79 -21.42
C PHE A 162 -13.48 0.50 -22.25
N TRP A 163 -12.50 -0.33 -21.94
CA TRP A 163 -12.26 -1.59 -22.64
C TRP A 163 -13.42 -2.58 -22.47
N LYS A 164 -14.09 -2.59 -21.31
CA LYS A 164 -15.29 -3.41 -21.12
C LYS A 164 -16.40 -3.02 -22.10
N ARG A 165 -16.57 -1.74 -22.39
CA ARG A 165 -17.55 -1.26 -23.39
C ARG A 165 -17.11 -1.63 -24.79
N VAL A 166 -15.87 -1.37 -25.17
CA VAL A 166 -15.34 -1.65 -26.51
C VAL A 166 -15.38 -3.14 -26.84
N THR A 167 -15.01 -4.01 -25.88
CA THR A 167 -14.99 -5.47 -26.08
C THR A 167 -16.34 -6.15 -25.82
N GLN A 168 -17.40 -5.38 -25.55
CA GLN A 168 -18.72 -5.92 -25.18
C GLN A 168 -18.66 -6.97 -24.07
N GLY A 169 -17.75 -6.78 -23.09
CA GLY A 169 -17.53 -7.70 -21.98
C GLY A 169 -16.71 -8.95 -22.30
N LYS A 170 -16.33 -9.17 -23.57
CA LYS A 170 -15.46 -10.28 -24.00
C LYS A 170 -13.99 -9.96 -23.68
N HIS A 171 -13.11 -10.98 -23.73
CA HIS A 171 -11.66 -10.84 -23.56
C HIS A 171 -11.24 -10.19 -22.24
N LEU A 172 -11.64 -10.82 -21.11
CA LEU A 172 -11.30 -10.35 -19.75
C LEU A 172 -9.78 -10.15 -19.55
N TRP A 173 -8.96 -11.08 -20.05
CA TRP A 173 -7.51 -11.01 -19.95
C TRP A 173 -6.94 -9.73 -20.59
N PHE A 174 -7.35 -9.46 -21.84
CA PHE A 174 -6.90 -8.26 -22.57
C PHE A 174 -7.26 -6.98 -21.82
N ARG A 175 -8.51 -6.88 -21.38
CA ARG A 175 -9.04 -5.72 -20.65
C ARG A 175 -8.28 -5.46 -19.36
N ASN A 176 -8.00 -6.53 -18.58
CA ASN A 176 -7.29 -6.44 -17.31
C ASN A 176 -5.83 -6.03 -17.51
N ASN A 177 -5.10 -6.78 -18.35
CA ASN A 177 -3.68 -6.51 -18.56
C ASN A 177 -3.43 -5.17 -19.25
N PHE A 178 -4.26 -4.79 -20.21
CA PHE A 178 -4.06 -3.53 -20.92
C PHE A 178 -4.37 -2.31 -20.05
N SER A 179 -5.40 -2.38 -19.19
CA SER A 179 -5.66 -1.31 -18.20
C SER A 179 -4.50 -1.18 -17.21
N THR A 180 -3.99 -2.31 -16.72
CA THR A 180 -2.86 -2.32 -15.78
C THR A 180 -1.58 -1.76 -16.40
N LEU A 181 -1.22 -2.14 -17.61
CA LEU A 181 -0.02 -1.61 -18.28
C LEU A 181 -0.13 -0.09 -18.48
N LEU A 182 -1.28 0.41 -18.89
CA LEU A 182 -1.48 1.86 -19.07
C LEU A 182 -1.50 2.61 -17.73
N SER A 183 -2.12 2.05 -16.70
CA SER A 183 -2.11 2.67 -15.36
C SER A 183 -0.70 2.70 -14.77
N GLN A 184 0.14 1.67 -15.01
CA GLN A 184 1.54 1.66 -14.60
C GLN A 184 2.39 2.69 -15.37
N LEU A 185 2.04 3.01 -16.61
CA LEU A 185 2.66 4.13 -17.33
C LEU A 185 2.32 5.47 -16.66
N VAL A 186 1.05 5.69 -16.34
CA VAL A 186 0.61 6.90 -15.63
C VAL A 186 1.32 7.00 -14.28
N ASP A 187 1.38 5.91 -13.50
CA ASP A 187 2.10 5.86 -12.23
C ASP A 187 3.59 6.22 -12.39
N SER A 188 4.27 5.66 -13.39
CA SER A 188 5.68 5.92 -13.65
C SER A 188 5.95 7.38 -14.05
N VAL A 189 5.09 7.95 -14.88
CA VAL A 189 5.18 9.37 -15.25
C VAL A 189 4.93 10.25 -14.03
N MET A 190 3.87 9.99 -13.28
CA MET A 190 3.50 10.81 -12.11
C MET A 190 4.56 10.76 -11.01
N VAL A 191 5.02 9.56 -10.63
CA VAL A 191 6.00 9.44 -9.53
C VAL A 191 7.31 10.15 -9.88
N VAL A 192 7.81 9.97 -11.10
CA VAL A 192 9.08 10.61 -11.52
C VAL A 192 8.91 12.13 -11.65
N THR A 193 7.80 12.57 -12.27
CA THR A 193 7.56 14.01 -12.48
C THR A 193 7.32 14.74 -11.16
N VAL A 194 6.57 14.17 -10.24
CA VAL A 194 6.33 14.81 -8.92
C VAL A 194 7.60 14.79 -8.06
N THR A 195 8.39 13.72 -8.13
CA THR A 195 9.64 13.61 -7.35
C THR A 195 10.72 14.56 -7.85
N PHE A 196 10.92 14.64 -9.18
CA PHE A 196 12.06 15.35 -9.77
C PHE A 196 11.65 16.62 -10.54
N GLY A 197 10.36 16.96 -10.57
CA GLY A 197 9.86 18.11 -11.35
C GLY A 197 10.45 19.43 -10.91
N ALA A 198 10.64 19.66 -9.61
CA ALA A 198 11.26 20.88 -9.11
C ALA A 198 12.71 21.01 -9.58
N ALA A 199 13.52 19.94 -9.47
CA ALA A 199 14.90 19.91 -9.95
C ALA A 199 15.00 20.06 -11.48
N PHE A 200 14.03 19.52 -12.22
CA PHE A 200 13.94 19.71 -13.65
C PHE A 200 13.65 21.19 -14.03
N LEU A 201 12.70 21.82 -13.34
CA LEU A 201 12.37 23.23 -13.56
C LEU A 201 13.51 24.17 -13.16
N ALA A 202 14.31 23.79 -12.16
CA ALA A 202 15.51 24.52 -11.75
C ALA A 202 16.68 24.34 -12.74
N GLY A 203 16.60 23.40 -13.68
CA GLY A 203 17.66 23.10 -14.64
C GLY A 203 18.72 22.11 -14.13
N ASP A 204 18.55 21.55 -12.91
CA ASP A 204 19.48 20.60 -12.30
C ASP A 204 19.44 19.22 -12.96
N ILE A 205 18.33 18.89 -13.61
CA ILE A 205 18.11 17.61 -14.31
C ILE A 205 17.72 17.87 -15.77
N ALA A 206 18.47 17.28 -16.70
CA ALA A 206 18.15 17.37 -18.12
C ALA A 206 16.89 16.55 -18.47
N LEU A 207 16.12 17.00 -19.46
CA LEU A 207 14.93 16.28 -19.96
C LEU A 207 15.25 14.82 -20.35
N ALA A 208 16.42 14.58 -20.96
CA ALA A 208 16.85 13.22 -21.33
C ALA A 208 17.00 12.29 -20.11
N ALA A 209 17.54 12.82 -19.00
CA ALA A 209 17.64 12.05 -17.74
C ALA A 209 16.26 11.75 -17.16
N LEU A 210 15.35 12.73 -17.13
CA LEU A 210 13.97 12.55 -16.66
C LEU A 210 13.24 11.46 -17.49
N LEU A 211 13.34 11.52 -18.81
CA LEU A 211 12.73 10.54 -19.73
C LEU A 211 13.35 9.16 -19.54
N THR A 212 14.66 9.08 -19.27
CA THR A 212 15.33 7.81 -18.98
C THR A 212 14.81 7.19 -17.68
N LEU A 213 14.60 8.00 -16.65
CA LEU A 213 14.03 7.51 -15.39
C LEU A 213 12.59 7.03 -15.54
N VAL A 214 11.74 7.78 -16.27
CA VAL A 214 10.34 7.38 -16.55
C VAL A 214 10.31 6.06 -17.34
N SER A 215 11.05 5.99 -18.45
CA SER A 215 11.04 4.81 -19.32
C SER A 215 11.62 3.57 -18.64
N SER A 216 12.71 3.72 -17.88
CA SER A 216 13.30 2.63 -17.09
C SER A 216 12.36 2.14 -16.00
N ASN A 217 11.73 3.05 -15.25
CA ASN A 217 10.77 2.70 -14.21
C ASN A 217 9.56 1.95 -14.80
N TYR A 218 9.00 2.46 -15.90
CA TYR A 218 7.90 1.81 -16.59
C TYR A 218 8.29 0.43 -17.15
N ALA A 219 9.42 0.34 -17.85
CA ALA A 219 9.89 -0.92 -18.41
C ALA A 219 10.11 -1.98 -17.32
N PHE A 220 10.71 -1.59 -16.19
CA PHE A 220 10.90 -2.49 -15.06
C PHE A 220 9.56 -2.98 -14.49
N LYS A 221 8.60 -2.09 -14.25
CA LYS A 221 7.26 -2.45 -13.75
C LYS A 221 6.52 -3.37 -14.71
N ALA A 222 6.57 -3.08 -16.00
CA ALA A 222 5.94 -3.93 -17.02
C ALA A 222 6.59 -5.32 -17.07
N LEU A 223 7.92 -5.40 -16.99
CA LEU A 223 8.64 -6.68 -16.90
C LEU A 223 8.26 -7.46 -15.64
N CYS A 224 8.18 -6.80 -14.48
CA CYS A 224 7.74 -7.43 -13.24
C CYS A 224 6.33 -7.98 -13.36
N ALA A 225 5.37 -7.20 -13.87
CA ALA A 225 3.98 -7.63 -14.04
C ALA A 225 3.85 -8.85 -14.97
N LEU A 226 4.69 -8.92 -16.01
CA LEU A 226 4.73 -10.09 -16.90
C LEU A 226 5.43 -11.30 -16.24
N ALA A 227 6.55 -11.05 -15.55
CA ALA A 227 7.32 -12.10 -14.88
C ALA A 227 6.57 -12.71 -13.70
N ASP A 228 5.77 -11.91 -12.98
CA ASP A 228 4.96 -12.37 -11.84
C ASP A 228 3.87 -13.37 -12.23
N THR A 229 3.52 -13.47 -13.50
CA THR A 229 2.50 -14.42 -13.98
C THR A 229 2.83 -15.85 -13.57
N LEU A 230 4.07 -16.32 -13.77
CA LEU A 230 4.47 -17.69 -13.43
C LEU A 230 4.46 -17.96 -11.91
N PRO A 231 5.14 -17.19 -11.06
CA PRO A 231 5.07 -17.36 -9.61
C PRO A 231 3.64 -17.22 -9.07
N LEU A 232 2.82 -16.34 -9.64
CA LEU A 232 1.41 -16.19 -9.25
C LEU A 232 0.64 -17.52 -9.48
N TYR A 233 0.71 -18.11 -10.68
CA TYR A 233 0.04 -19.37 -10.98
C TYR A 233 0.48 -20.52 -10.06
N LEU A 234 1.79 -20.62 -9.80
CA LEU A 234 2.34 -21.64 -8.91
C LEU A 234 1.87 -21.44 -7.47
N ALA A 235 1.94 -20.21 -6.98
CA ALA A 235 1.51 -19.86 -5.62
C ALA A 235 -0.01 -20.05 -5.44
N VAL A 236 -0.84 -19.63 -6.40
CA VAL A 236 -2.29 -19.83 -6.37
C VAL A 236 -2.61 -21.32 -6.34
N HIS A 237 -1.97 -22.15 -7.19
CA HIS A 237 -2.19 -23.57 -7.22
C HIS A 237 -1.87 -24.25 -5.88
N TRP A 238 -0.72 -23.90 -5.28
CA TRP A 238 -0.30 -24.46 -4.00
C TRP A 238 -1.16 -23.95 -2.85
N LEU A 239 -1.41 -22.64 -2.78
CA LEU A 239 -2.20 -22.02 -1.71
C LEU A 239 -3.67 -22.44 -1.75
N ARG A 240 -4.30 -22.61 -2.92
CA ARG A 240 -5.67 -23.15 -3.01
C ARG A 240 -5.78 -24.53 -2.38
N ARG A 241 -4.80 -25.40 -2.62
CA ARG A 241 -4.74 -26.73 -1.99
C ARG A 241 -4.55 -26.63 -0.47
N TYR A 242 -3.61 -25.79 -0.03
CA TYR A 242 -3.33 -25.58 1.39
C TYR A 242 -4.52 -25.01 2.16
N LEU A 243 -5.24 -24.06 1.56
CA LEU A 243 -6.44 -23.41 2.10
C LEU A 243 -7.74 -24.18 1.87
N GLN A 244 -7.67 -25.32 1.19
CA GLN A 244 -8.82 -26.15 0.81
C GLN A 244 -9.92 -25.35 0.11
N LEU A 245 -9.56 -24.56 -0.91
CA LEU A 245 -10.47 -23.77 -1.71
C LEU A 245 -10.89 -24.51 -3.00
N GLN A 246 -12.19 -24.55 -3.26
CA GLN A 246 -12.73 -25.04 -4.53
C GLN A 246 -12.47 -24.02 -5.67
N PRO A 247 -12.44 -24.44 -6.94
CA PRO A 247 -12.35 -23.53 -8.07
C PRO A 247 -13.46 -22.46 -8.00
N GLY A 248 -13.07 -21.17 -8.04
CA GLY A 248 -14.00 -20.04 -7.95
C GLY A 248 -14.40 -19.64 -6.52
N GLU A 249 -14.00 -20.38 -5.49
CA GLU A 249 -14.24 -20.04 -4.10
C GLU A 249 -13.19 -19.04 -3.59
N TYR A 250 -13.63 -18.06 -2.78
CA TYR A 250 -12.76 -17.15 -2.03
C TYR A 250 -12.62 -17.61 -0.58
N ALA A 251 -11.43 -17.49 -0.03
CA ALA A 251 -11.18 -17.75 1.39
C ALA A 251 -11.96 -16.76 2.25
N GLN A 252 -12.97 -17.28 2.94
CA GLN A 252 -13.67 -16.50 3.96
C GLN A 252 -12.80 -16.51 5.22
N VAL A 253 -12.29 -15.35 5.58
CA VAL A 253 -11.72 -15.10 6.91
C VAL A 253 -12.88 -14.64 7.77
N SER A 254 -13.09 -15.22 8.92
CA SER A 254 -14.09 -14.79 9.88
C SER A 254 -13.84 -13.33 10.23
N ALA A 255 -14.50 -12.41 9.53
CA ALA A 255 -14.89 -11.20 10.19
C ALA A 255 -15.79 -11.68 11.31
N GLY A 256 -15.36 -11.55 12.55
CA GLY A 256 -16.23 -11.77 13.69
C GLY A 256 -17.53 -11.05 13.40
N LYS A 257 -18.53 -11.79 12.94
CA LYS A 257 -19.88 -11.26 12.84
C LYS A 257 -20.34 -11.10 14.28
N ALA A 258 -20.03 -9.96 14.88
CA ALA A 258 -20.87 -9.42 15.91
C ALA A 258 -22.25 -9.26 15.25
N ARG A 259 -23.08 -10.29 15.30
CA ARG A 259 -24.48 -10.21 14.96
C ARG A 259 -25.11 -9.37 16.07
N PHE A 260 -25.19 -8.07 15.86
CA PHE A 260 -26.08 -7.24 16.63
C PHE A 260 -27.51 -7.58 16.21
N GLN A 261 -28.18 -8.39 17.00
CA GLN A 261 -29.62 -8.55 16.88
C GLN A 261 -30.28 -7.40 17.63
N VAL A 262 -30.89 -6.50 16.89
CA VAL A 262 -31.77 -5.49 17.47
C VAL A 262 -33.08 -6.19 17.80
N ILE A 263 -33.31 -6.49 19.07
CA ILE A 263 -34.59 -6.99 19.56
C ILE A 263 -35.34 -5.75 20.09
N ALA A 264 -36.34 -5.32 19.34
CA ALA A 264 -37.28 -4.32 19.81
C ALA A 264 -38.22 -4.97 20.83
N LEU A 265 -37.99 -4.74 22.09
CA LEU A 265 -38.99 -4.95 23.16
C LEU A 265 -39.66 -3.62 23.40
N ASP A 266 -40.99 -3.63 23.59
CA ASP A 266 -41.79 -2.42 23.85
C ASP A 266 -41.10 -1.52 24.90
N HIS A 267 -40.69 -0.33 24.45
CA HIS A 267 -40.03 0.73 25.23
C HIS A 267 -38.51 0.57 25.58
N ALA A 268 -37.76 -0.42 25.05
CA ALA A 268 -36.30 -0.46 25.21
C ALA A 268 -35.62 -1.11 24.02
N VAL A 269 -34.52 -0.52 23.48
CA VAL A 269 -33.64 -1.13 22.49
C VAL A 269 -32.51 -1.83 23.23
N THR A 270 -32.49 -3.15 23.18
CA THR A 270 -31.42 -3.95 23.78
C THR A 270 -30.54 -4.51 22.67
N LEU A 271 -29.26 -4.15 22.66
CA LEU A 271 -28.25 -4.71 21.77
C LEU A 271 -27.67 -5.99 22.38
N ARG A 272 -27.88 -7.12 21.74
CA ARG A 272 -27.30 -8.40 22.14
C ARG A 272 -26.09 -8.70 21.27
N SER A 273 -24.90 -8.77 21.87
CA SER A 273 -23.70 -9.27 21.23
C SER A 273 -23.52 -10.74 21.62
N ASP A 274 -23.69 -11.66 20.69
CA ASP A 274 -23.30 -13.07 20.88
C ASP A 274 -21.80 -13.21 20.57
N CYS A 275 -20.95 -12.95 21.56
CA CYS A 275 -19.56 -13.34 21.53
C CYS A 275 -19.45 -14.80 22.00
N LYS A 276 -19.48 -15.75 21.06
CA LYS A 276 -19.39 -17.19 21.37
C LYS A 276 -17.97 -17.77 21.42
N ASP A 277 -16.92 -16.95 21.26
CA ASP A 277 -15.55 -17.46 21.05
C ASP A 277 -14.51 -17.07 22.12
N PHE A 278 -14.93 -16.54 23.26
CA PHE A 278 -14.04 -16.47 24.43
C PHE A 278 -14.71 -17.22 25.57
N GLY A 279 -14.10 -18.34 25.97
CA GLY A 279 -14.60 -19.27 26.98
C GLY A 279 -14.71 -18.67 28.41
N ALA A 280 -15.54 -17.65 28.54
CA ALA A 280 -16.02 -17.11 29.78
C ALA A 280 -17.48 -16.71 29.61
N ASP A 281 -18.33 -17.42 30.33
CA ASP A 281 -19.76 -17.16 30.50
C ASP A 281 -19.98 -15.77 31.13
N ARG A 282 -19.96 -14.70 30.32
CA ARG A 282 -20.43 -13.35 30.70
C ARG A 282 -21.27 -12.77 29.59
N ARG A 283 -22.57 -12.92 29.78
CA ARG A 283 -23.59 -12.14 29.04
C ARG A 283 -23.52 -10.70 29.56
N SER A 284 -22.85 -9.82 28.83
CA SER A 284 -22.92 -8.39 29.12
C SER A 284 -24.12 -7.79 28.40
N TRP A 285 -25.09 -7.28 29.18
CA TRP A 285 -26.22 -6.53 28.66
C TRP A 285 -25.90 -5.05 28.75
N MET A 286 -25.96 -4.36 27.62
CA MET A 286 -25.89 -2.90 27.59
C MET A 286 -27.29 -2.41 27.23
N ALA A 287 -28.04 -1.92 28.22
CA ALA A 287 -29.34 -1.30 28.00
C ALA A 287 -29.15 0.21 27.82
N ILE A 288 -29.47 0.72 26.63
CA ILE A 288 -29.54 2.15 26.37
C ILE A 288 -31.00 2.53 26.51
N ARG A 289 -31.34 3.29 27.55
CA ARG A 289 -32.67 3.86 27.74
C ARG A 289 -32.76 5.15 26.93
N LEU A 290 -33.59 5.19 25.90
CA LEU A 290 -33.90 6.41 25.17
C LEU A 290 -34.89 7.27 26.03
N PRO A 291 -34.74 8.61 26.10
CA PRO A 291 -35.68 9.46 26.78
C PRO A 291 -37.04 9.39 26.10
N SER A 292 -38.09 9.23 26.89
CA SER A 292 -39.48 9.23 26.43
C SER A 292 -39.85 10.60 25.86
N THR A 293 -40.31 10.65 24.62
CA THR A 293 -40.84 11.87 23.98
C THR A 293 -42.29 12.09 24.38
N THR A 294 -42.54 12.25 25.67
CA THR A 294 -43.85 12.71 26.19
C THR A 294 -43.62 13.57 27.42
N ASP A 295 -43.22 14.81 27.18
CA ASP A 295 -43.51 15.94 28.08
C ASP A 295 -43.29 17.22 27.28
N THR A 296 -44.31 17.58 26.50
CA THR A 296 -44.59 18.95 26.09
C THR A 296 -46.08 19.17 26.27
N GLN A 297 -46.43 19.70 27.38
CA GLN A 297 -47.55 20.66 27.57
C GLN A 297 -46.99 21.97 28.07
#